data_b6e5a381ca81a7196786bf42915605e5
#
_entry.id   b6e5a381ca81a7196786bf42915605e5
#
_cell.length_a   1.000
_cell.length_b   1.000
_cell.length_c   1.000
_cell.angle_alpha   90.00
_cell.angle_beta   90.00
_cell.angle_gamma   90.00
#
_symmetry.space_group_name_H-M   'P 1'
#
loop_
_entity.id
_entity.type
_entity.pdbx_description
1 polymer ?
#
loop_
_entity_poly.entity_id
_entity_poly.type
_entity_poly.pdbx_seq_one_letter_code
_entity_poly.pdbx_strand_id
1 'polypeptide(L)'
;MGKYERIKLFILIFTLSLISLIVIMINGKTFDLNININDNVKNIEDMEIATGSDNVIKITQKNYSNGILHLKIKSNHKGCSFVEVSSKGHYSINRIFVHEFGIITLDRRLGKCTGDIVVPISILIIITYLLSIKIKHYKKNIEYSSYQYSNISSLGLILFLSSMLVNQIIQISRYNGFAHSIDFLLESVDVFSKNMFPIVILNFILVTVSHFKLLKKEGITWKNMLGVILGFAIIIPSVFPNLVYSFFNNLLHLSLYNEKSIYYHIYLLLKLFSYSIVSYFECILISTVILAYKSATRIPKFDKDYIIILGCMIKKDGTLTPILKNRADRAIEFAKMQREANGKDIIFVPSGGKGMDEIISEGEAIKNYLLEQGISEDKILVENKSKNTYQNIKFSNELIKKRNSNSNIAFSTTNYHVFRAGIIATKQNVKVEGIGAKTKSYFWINAFIREFIATLYSEKKKIIKVFVLITIISMIIVSLSFISAI
;
A
#
# COMPACT_ATOMS: atom_id res chain seq x y z
N MET A 1 4.25 -8.33 14.32
CA MET A 1 3.28 -8.26 15.45
C MET A 1 3.58 -9.40 16.41
N GLY A 2 3.88 -9.12 17.67
CA GLY A 2 4.13 -10.12 18.70
C GLY A 2 2.88 -10.95 19.03
N LYS A 3 3.06 -12.12 19.71
CA LYS A 3 1.93 -12.99 20.10
C LYS A 3 0.86 -12.21 20.90
N TYR A 4 1.28 -11.36 21.82
CA TYR A 4 0.41 -10.54 22.66
C TYR A 4 -0.43 -9.53 21.86
N GLU A 5 0.15 -8.85 20.87
CA GLU A 5 -0.56 -7.91 20.00
C GLU A 5 -1.59 -8.62 19.08
N ARG A 6 -1.30 -9.86 18.67
CA ARG A 6 -2.27 -10.67 17.90
C ARG A 6 -3.47 -11.07 18.76
N ILE A 7 -3.24 -11.44 20.02
CA ILE A 7 -4.32 -11.76 20.96
C ILE A 7 -5.20 -10.55 21.23
N LYS A 8 -4.61 -9.38 21.48
CA LYS A 8 -5.38 -8.14 21.65
C LYS A 8 -6.22 -7.79 20.43
N LEU A 9 -5.63 -7.90 19.22
CA LEU A 9 -6.35 -7.65 17.97
C LEU A 9 -7.51 -8.65 17.79
N PHE A 10 -7.29 -9.93 18.06
CA PHE A 10 -8.34 -10.94 17.99
C PHE A 10 -9.47 -10.63 18.95
N ILE A 11 -9.17 -10.30 20.22
CA ILE A 11 -10.16 -9.91 21.21
C ILE A 11 -10.93 -8.67 20.74
N LEU A 12 -10.25 -7.64 20.23
CA LEU A 12 -10.87 -6.42 19.72
C LEU A 12 -11.84 -6.73 18.57
N ILE A 13 -11.41 -7.50 17.57
CA ILE A 13 -12.25 -7.87 16.42
C ILE A 13 -13.47 -8.67 16.91
N PHE A 14 -13.25 -9.68 17.75
CA PHE A 14 -14.33 -10.50 18.28
C PHE A 14 -15.34 -9.67 19.08
N THR A 15 -14.86 -8.77 19.97
CA THR A 15 -15.74 -7.91 20.79
C THR A 15 -16.55 -6.96 19.91
N LEU A 16 -15.92 -6.30 18.92
CA LEU A 16 -16.61 -5.40 18.01
C LEU A 16 -17.63 -6.13 17.14
N SER A 17 -17.29 -7.34 16.66
CA SER A 17 -18.22 -8.17 15.88
C SER A 17 -19.43 -8.58 16.72
N LEU A 18 -19.22 -8.93 17.99
CA LEU A 18 -20.30 -9.28 18.92
C LEU A 18 -21.19 -8.08 19.22
N ILE A 19 -20.61 -6.91 19.49
CA ILE A 19 -21.36 -5.65 19.70
C ILE A 19 -22.19 -5.33 18.44
N SER A 20 -21.57 -5.39 17.26
CA SER A 20 -22.28 -5.16 15.99
C SER A 20 -23.47 -6.08 15.82
N LEU A 21 -23.28 -7.39 16.08
CA LEU A 21 -24.36 -8.37 16.01
C LEU A 21 -25.49 -8.07 16.98
N ILE A 22 -25.18 -7.71 18.25
CA ILE A 22 -26.17 -7.36 19.27
C ILE A 22 -26.96 -6.12 18.85
N VAL A 23 -26.28 -5.08 18.34
CA VAL A 23 -26.95 -3.84 17.88
C VAL A 23 -27.87 -4.14 16.69
N ILE A 24 -27.41 -4.93 15.71
CA ILE A 24 -28.24 -5.35 14.58
C ILE A 24 -29.47 -6.15 15.07
N MET A 25 -29.30 -7.06 16.02
CA MET A 25 -30.40 -7.85 16.58
C MET A 25 -31.42 -6.99 17.35
N ILE A 26 -30.97 -5.94 18.04
CA ILE A 26 -31.86 -5.06 18.80
C ILE A 26 -32.58 -4.09 17.87
N ASN A 27 -31.82 -3.37 17.03
CA ASN A 27 -32.39 -2.34 16.15
C ASN A 27 -33.09 -2.93 14.93
N GLY A 28 -32.68 -4.12 14.47
CA GLY A 28 -33.27 -4.78 13.31
C GLY A 28 -34.71 -5.25 13.52
N LYS A 29 -35.18 -5.33 14.77
CA LYS A 29 -36.59 -5.70 15.09
C LYS A 29 -37.59 -4.58 14.82
N THR A 30 -37.12 -3.37 14.63
CA THR A 30 -37.95 -2.22 14.25
C THR A 30 -37.36 -1.60 12.98
N PHE A 31 -38.24 -1.12 12.10
CA PHE A 31 -37.87 -0.52 10.83
C PHE A 31 -38.66 0.74 10.59
N ASP A 32 -38.00 1.86 10.26
CA ASP A 32 -38.64 3.12 9.90
C ASP A 32 -38.76 3.20 8.36
N LEU A 33 -40.00 3.05 7.87
CA LEU A 33 -40.31 3.17 6.45
C LEU A 33 -40.77 4.58 6.13
N ASN A 34 -40.04 5.29 5.28
CA ASN A 34 -40.38 6.63 4.83
C ASN A 34 -40.89 6.58 3.37
N ILE A 35 -42.09 7.06 3.15
CA ILE A 35 -42.73 7.08 1.84
C ILE A 35 -43.02 8.52 1.45
N ASN A 36 -42.45 9.00 0.36
CA ASN A 36 -42.77 10.32 -0.19
C ASN A 36 -44.16 10.26 -0.82
N ILE A 37 -45.05 11.15 -0.39
CA ILE A 37 -46.40 11.25 -0.89
C ILE A 37 -46.57 12.64 -1.50
N ASN A 38 -47.22 12.72 -2.65
CA ASN A 38 -47.42 13.98 -3.35
C ASN A 38 -48.19 15.02 -2.50
N ASP A 39 -47.86 16.30 -2.67
CA ASP A 39 -48.30 17.45 -1.86
C ASP A 39 -49.79 17.68 -1.73
N ASN A 40 -50.64 16.86 -2.35
CA ASN A 40 -52.09 17.00 -2.33
C ASN A 40 -52.78 16.36 -1.10
N VAL A 41 -52.03 15.71 -0.25
CA VAL A 41 -52.54 15.07 0.99
C VAL A 41 -52.23 15.94 2.18
N LYS A 42 -53.27 16.36 2.91
CA LYS A 42 -53.09 17.26 4.11
C LYS A 42 -52.96 16.50 5.41
N ASN A 43 -53.64 15.35 5.56
CA ASN A 43 -53.65 14.57 6.78
C ASN A 43 -53.48 13.07 6.54
N ILE A 44 -53.03 12.36 7.61
CA ILE A 44 -52.88 10.88 7.59
C ILE A 44 -54.24 10.17 7.35
N GLU A 45 -55.34 10.80 7.81
CA GLU A 45 -56.69 10.25 7.66
C GLU A 45 -57.15 10.13 6.20
N ASP A 46 -56.53 10.86 5.29
CA ASP A 46 -56.79 10.80 3.84
C ASP A 46 -56.04 9.64 3.15
N MET A 47 -55.33 8.80 3.93
CA MET A 47 -54.54 7.68 3.44
C MET A 47 -55.02 6.35 3.99
N GLU A 48 -55.22 5.38 3.11
CA GLU A 48 -55.40 3.99 3.51
C GLU A 48 -54.02 3.29 3.60
N ILE A 49 -53.72 2.76 4.78
CA ILE A 49 -52.47 2.06 5.07
C ILE A 49 -52.81 0.65 5.50
N ALA A 50 -52.53 -0.33 4.65
CA ALA A 50 -52.77 -1.74 4.87
C ALA A 50 -51.47 -2.55 4.97
N THR A 51 -51.51 -3.66 5.68
CA THR A 51 -50.45 -4.64 5.79
C THR A 51 -50.88 -5.98 5.21
N GLY A 52 -50.00 -6.68 4.50
CA GLY A 52 -50.30 -7.97 3.90
C GLY A 52 -50.49 -9.09 4.91
N SER A 53 -49.83 -9.01 6.08
CA SER A 53 -49.97 -9.99 7.15
C SER A 53 -49.55 -9.41 8.49
N ASP A 54 -50.46 -9.21 9.39
CA ASP A 54 -50.22 -8.72 10.77
C ASP A 54 -49.46 -9.76 11.62
N ASN A 55 -49.46 -11.01 11.21
CA ASN A 55 -48.68 -12.05 11.85
C ASN A 55 -47.18 -11.89 11.61
N VAL A 56 -46.78 -11.28 10.52
CA VAL A 56 -45.37 -11.09 10.13
C VAL A 56 -44.84 -9.75 10.62
N ILE A 57 -45.60 -8.68 10.40
CA ILE A 57 -45.23 -7.30 10.76
C ILE A 57 -46.39 -6.57 11.40
N LYS A 58 -46.07 -5.59 12.27
CA LYS A 58 -47.06 -4.69 12.89
C LYS A 58 -46.59 -3.26 12.77
N ILE A 59 -47.43 -2.35 12.28
CA ILE A 59 -47.16 -0.90 12.30
C ILE A 59 -47.44 -0.40 13.71
N THR A 60 -46.42 0.17 14.35
CA THR A 60 -46.46 0.63 15.73
C THR A 60 -46.68 2.13 15.84
N GLN A 61 -46.22 2.91 14.88
CA GLN A 61 -46.40 4.36 14.83
C GLN A 61 -46.59 4.80 13.37
N LYS A 62 -47.44 5.81 13.19
CA LYS A 62 -47.69 6.47 11.90
C LYS A 62 -47.59 7.97 12.10
N ASN A 63 -46.81 8.66 11.34
CA ASN A 63 -46.68 10.12 11.36
C ASN A 63 -46.54 10.65 9.93
N TYR A 64 -47.14 11.80 9.65
CA TYR A 64 -47.03 12.45 8.34
C TYR A 64 -46.55 13.89 8.53
N SER A 65 -45.45 14.24 7.89
CA SER A 65 -44.88 15.60 7.96
C SER A 65 -44.11 15.91 6.69
N ASN A 66 -44.22 17.13 6.19
CA ASN A 66 -43.49 17.64 5.04
C ASN A 66 -43.57 16.75 3.76
N GLY A 67 -44.77 16.20 3.48
CA GLY A 67 -44.94 15.33 2.30
C GLY A 67 -44.39 13.91 2.47
N ILE A 68 -43.89 13.55 3.66
CA ILE A 68 -43.32 12.22 3.93
C ILE A 68 -44.16 11.50 5.00
N LEU A 69 -44.59 10.28 4.65
CA LEU A 69 -45.24 9.37 5.60
C LEU A 69 -44.15 8.51 6.28
N HIS A 70 -44.05 8.66 7.58
CA HIS A 70 -43.14 7.89 8.44
C HIS A 70 -43.90 6.77 9.13
N LEU A 71 -43.55 5.53 8.85
CA LEU A 71 -44.15 4.35 9.45
C LEU A 71 -43.10 3.59 10.26
N LYS A 72 -43.37 3.36 11.57
CA LYS A 72 -42.54 2.49 12.39
C LYS A 72 -43.12 1.08 12.40
N ILE A 73 -42.38 0.14 11.86
CA ILE A 73 -42.78 -1.25 11.68
C ILE A 73 -42.00 -2.12 12.68
N LYS A 74 -42.68 -3.03 13.33
CA LYS A 74 -42.11 -4.02 14.25
C LYS A 74 -42.32 -5.42 13.69
N SER A 75 -41.32 -6.29 13.78
CA SER A 75 -41.41 -7.69 13.42
C SER A 75 -42.16 -8.51 14.47
N ASN A 76 -43.02 -9.43 14.01
CA ASN A 76 -43.68 -10.42 14.85
C ASN A 76 -43.11 -11.83 14.56
N HIS A 77 -43.21 -12.33 13.32
CA HIS A 77 -42.71 -13.65 12.92
C HIS A 77 -41.91 -13.55 11.62
N LYS A 78 -41.04 -14.52 11.39
CA LYS A 78 -40.30 -14.66 10.13
C LYS A 78 -41.26 -14.85 8.98
N GLY A 79 -40.99 -14.17 7.86
CA GLY A 79 -41.80 -14.28 6.66
C GLY A 79 -41.68 -13.06 5.74
N CYS A 80 -42.56 -13.00 4.76
CA CYS A 80 -42.68 -11.86 3.86
C CYS A 80 -44.06 -11.23 4.03
N SER A 81 -44.09 -9.91 4.11
CA SER A 81 -45.31 -9.10 4.12
C SER A 81 -45.13 -7.87 3.22
N PHE A 82 -46.13 -7.03 3.13
CA PHE A 82 -46.04 -5.74 2.45
C PHE A 82 -46.77 -4.65 3.24
N VAL A 83 -46.35 -3.43 3.00
CA VAL A 83 -47.11 -2.24 3.40
C VAL A 83 -47.61 -1.55 2.14
N GLU A 84 -48.91 -1.44 2.05
CA GLU A 84 -49.60 -0.76 0.97
C GLU A 84 -50.09 0.59 1.50
N VAL A 85 -49.83 1.63 0.70
CA VAL A 85 -50.29 2.99 1.00
C VAL A 85 -51.00 3.51 -0.23
N SER A 86 -52.29 3.83 -0.07
CA SER A 86 -53.08 4.45 -1.09
C SER A 86 -53.67 5.79 -0.61
N SER A 87 -53.63 6.79 -1.48
CA SER A 87 -54.21 8.12 -1.25
C SER A 87 -54.61 8.71 -2.60
N LYS A 88 -55.30 9.83 -2.62
CA LYS A 88 -55.70 10.52 -3.85
C LYS A 88 -54.50 10.86 -4.72
N GLY A 89 -54.23 10.05 -5.72
CA GLY A 89 -53.15 10.26 -6.68
C GLY A 89 -51.80 9.59 -6.33
N HIS A 90 -51.71 8.85 -5.20
CA HIS A 90 -50.52 8.11 -4.82
C HIS A 90 -50.86 6.65 -4.47
N TYR A 91 -50.09 5.71 -5.02
CA TYR A 91 -50.20 4.29 -4.70
C TYR A 91 -48.80 3.70 -4.60
N SER A 92 -48.48 3.06 -3.46
CA SER A 92 -47.19 2.40 -3.28
C SER A 92 -47.34 1.09 -2.52
N ILE A 93 -46.59 0.08 -2.94
CA ILE A 93 -46.45 -1.20 -2.21
C ILE A 93 -45.01 -1.41 -1.90
N ASN A 94 -44.70 -1.51 -0.60
CA ASN A 94 -43.37 -1.77 -0.10
C ASN A 94 -43.31 -3.19 0.48
N ARG A 95 -42.58 -4.09 -0.16
CA ARG A 95 -42.38 -5.47 0.34
C ARG A 95 -41.42 -5.44 1.51
N ILE A 96 -41.76 -6.19 2.57
CA ILE A 96 -41.00 -6.29 3.81
C ILE A 96 -40.70 -7.74 4.10
N PHE A 97 -39.43 -8.02 4.38
CA PHE A 97 -38.95 -9.35 4.74
C PHE A 97 -38.54 -9.36 6.20
N VAL A 98 -39.03 -10.30 6.95
CA VAL A 98 -38.61 -10.56 8.33
C VAL A 98 -37.76 -11.84 8.33
N HIS A 99 -36.48 -11.68 8.61
CA HIS A 99 -35.49 -12.76 8.65
C HIS A 99 -35.44 -13.45 10.03
N GLU A 100 -34.47 -14.35 10.20
CA GLU A 100 -34.17 -14.96 11.50
C GLU A 100 -33.90 -13.87 12.55
N PHE A 101 -34.22 -14.14 13.81
CA PHE A 101 -34.11 -13.21 14.93
C PHE A 101 -34.99 -11.95 14.82
N GLY A 102 -35.94 -11.91 13.87
CA GLY A 102 -36.88 -10.81 13.69
C GLY A 102 -36.33 -9.57 12.99
N ILE A 103 -35.20 -9.71 12.27
CA ILE A 103 -34.59 -8.60 11.52
C ILE A 103 -35.46 -8.26 10.31
N ILE A 104 -35.81 -6.97 10.17
CA ILE A 104 -36.66 -6.45 9.08
C ILE A 104 -35.79 -5.85 7.99
N THR A 105 -36.12 -6.17 6.72
CA THR A 105 -35.48 -5.55 5.53
C THR A 105 -36.52 -5.27 4.45
N LEU A 106 -36.22 -4.31 3.56
CA LEU A 106 -37.02 -4.05 2.34
C LEU A 106 -36.67 -4.96 1.17
N ASP A 107 -35.63 -5.76 1.32
CA ASP A 107 -35.15 -6.70 0.31
C ASP A 107 -34.94 -8.06 0.99
N ARG A 108 -34.92 -9.14 0.23
CA ARG A 108 -34.60 -10.49 0.73
C ARG A 108 -33.21 -10.57 1.41
N ARG A 109 -32.37 -9.57 1.20
CA ARG A 109 -31.00 -9.54 1.73
C ARG A 109 -30.94 -9.08 3.19
N LEU A 110 -30.21 -9.83 3.98
CA LEU A 110 -29.86 -9.50 5.36
C LEU A 110 -28.90 -8.31 5.43
N GLY A 111 -29.26 -7.12 5.05
CA GLY A 111 -28.23 -6.09 5.05
C GLY A 111 -28.72 -4.65 5.07
N LYS A 112 -29.99 -4.39 4.86
CA LYS A 112 -30.56 -3.05 5.03
C LYS A 112 -31.29 -2.94 6.36
N CYS A 113 -30.50 -2.93 7.46
CA CYS A 113 -31.04 -2.67 8.80
C CYS A 113 -30.84 -1.20 9.18
N THR A 114 -31.88 -0.55 9.71
CA THR A 114 -31.73 0.71 10.42
C THR A 114 -30.81 0.50 11.61
N GLY A 115 -29.64 1.11 11.62
CA GLY A 115 -28.63 0.95 12.67
C GLY A 115 -27.27 0.46 12.24
N ASP A 116 -27.04 0.26 10.95
CA ASP A 116 -25.79 -0.28 10.39
C ASP A 116 -24.56 0.64 10.53
N ILE A 117 -24.67 1.78 11.16
CA ILE A 117 -23.52 2.68 11.44
C ILE A 117 -22.47 2.02 12.35
N VAL A 118 -22.85 0.99 13.10
CA VAL A 118 -21.95 0.28 14.01
C VAL A 118 -20.86 -0.49 13.26
N VAL A 119 -21.17 -1.05 12.09
CA VAL A 119 -20.18 -1.78 11.26
C VAL A 119 -19.12 -0.83 10.70
N PRO A 120 -19.46 0.28 10.03
CA PRO A 120 -18.49 1.30 9.62
C PRO A 120 -17.63 1.84 10.77
N ILE A 121 -18.21 2.13 11.93
CA ILE A 121 -17.47 2.59 13.12
C ILE A 121 -16.54 1.48 13.62
N SER A 122 -16.97 0.23 13.66
CA SER A 122 -16.14 -0.91 14.07
C SER A 122 -14.94 -1.07 13.14
N ILE A 123 -15.12 -0.95 11.83
CA ILE A 123 -14.07 -0.96 10.83
C ILE A 123 -13.09 0.20 11.06
N LEU A 124 -13.59 1.41 11.31
CA LEU A 124 -12.80 2.60 11.63
C LEU A 124 -11.89 2.36 12.84
N ILE A 125 -12.45 1.80 13.93
CA ILE A 125 -11.70 1.47 15.15
C ILE A 125 -10.60 0.44 14.86
N ILE A 126 -10.92 -0.62 14.09
CA ILE A 126 -9.96 -1.66 13.72
C ILE A 126 -8.82 -1.07 12.88
N ILE A 127 -9.12 -0.26 11.86
CA ILE A 127 -8.11 0.39 11.03
C ILE A 127 -7.21 1.30 11.88
N THR A 128 -7.80 2.12 12.76
CA THR A 128 -7.05 3.03 13.65
C THR A 128 -6.13 2.26 14.60
N TYR A 129 -6.60 1.15 15.16
CA TYR A 129 -5.80 0.28 16.02
C TYR A 129 -4.65 -0.36 15.26
N LEU A 130 -4.90 -0.93 14.07
CA LEU A 130 -3.86 -1.51 13.22
C LEU A 130 -2.80 -0.46 12.81
N LEU A 131 -3.25 0.75 12.47
CA LEU A 131 -2.38 1.86 12.11
C LEU A 131 -1.46 2.25 13.28
N SER A 132 -2.00 2.36 14.50
CA SER A 132 -1.24 2.68 15.70
C SER A 132 -0.14 1.65 16.00
N ILE A 133 -0.47 0.35 15.88
CA ILE A 133 0.51 -0.75 16.04
C ILE A 133 1.61 -0.64 14.98
N LYS A 134 1.23 -0.38 13.72
CA LYS A 134 2.21 -0.31 12.63
C LYS A 134 3.13 0.90 12.73
N ILE A 135 2.63 2.05 13.15
CA ILE A 135 3.45 3.23 13.44
C ILE A 135 4.46 2.94 14.55
N LYS A 136 4.00 2.34 15.67
CA LYS A 136 4.88 1.97 16.79
C LYS A 136 5.97 0.99 16.36
N HIS A 137 5.60 -0.04 15.58
CA HIS A 137 6.54 -1.02 15.05
C HIS A 137 7.56 -0.40 14.08
N TYR A 138 7.10 0.50 13.19
CA TYR A 138 7.95 1.21 12.23
C TYR A 138 8.98 2.09 12.95
N LYS A 139 8.55 2.88 13.96
CA LYS A 139 9.45 3.71 14.76
C LYS A 139 10.55 2.87 15.41
N LYS A 140 10.18 1.77 16.06
CA LYS A 140 11.16 0.86 16.69
C LYS A 140 12.14 0.24 15.68
N ASN A 141 11.66 -0.16 14.51
CA ASN A 141 12.52 -0.79 13.50
C ASN A 141 13.51 0.21 12.88
N ILE A 142 13.08 1.45 12.61
CA ILE A 142 13.95 2.46 12.00
C ILE A 142 15.04 2.94 12.94
N GLU A 143 14.80 2.93 14.26
CA GLU A 143 15.81 3.18 15.30
C GLU A 143 16.88 2.08 15.31
N TYR A 144 16.46 0.81 15.17
CA TYR A 144 17.40 -0.32 15.16
C TYR A 144 18.24 -0.35 13.88
N SER A 145 17.62 -0.19 12.71
CA SER A 145 18.31 -0.10 11.41
C SER A 145 17.44 0.61 10.38
N SER A 146 17.98 1.68 9.79
CA SER A 146 17.31 2.42 8.71
C SER A 146 17.19 1.60 7.42
N TYR A 147 18.04 0.58 7.22
CA TYR A 147 18.16 -0.19 5.98
C TYR A 147 17.54 -1.58 6.10
N GLN A 148 16.21 -1.65 6.18
CA GLN A 148 15.50 -2.94 6.22
C GLN A 148 14.29 -2.93 5.27
N TYR A 149 14.05 -4.07 4.61
CA TYR A 149 12.82 -4.24 3.82
C TYR A 149 11.55 -4.15 4.69
N SER A 150 11.63 -4.55 5.96
CA SER A 150 10.52 -4.40 6.91
C SER A 150 10.08 -2.94 7.08
N ASN A 151 10.99 -1.97 6.90
CA ASN A 151 10.66 -0.55 6.95
C ASN A 151 9.85 -0.13 5.71
N ILE A 152 10.20 -0.64 4.51
CA ILE A 152 9.41 -0.42 3.28
C ILE A 152 7.98 -0.95 3.49
N SER A 153 7.88 -2.21 3.87
CA SER A 153 6.58 -2.88 4.05
C SER A 153 5.74 -2.25 5.17
N SER A 154 6.37 -1.82 6.27
CA SER A 154 5.65 -1.15 7.37
C SER A 154 5.18 0.25 6.98
N LEU A 155 6.03 1.06 6.31
CA LEU A 155 5.65 2.39 5.82
C LEU A 155 4.59 2.28 4.72
N GLY A 156 4.71 1.33 3.79
CA GLY A 156 3.71 1.06 2.76
C GLY A 156 2.34 0.70 3.36
N LEU A 157 2.33 -0.15 4.39
CA LEU A 157 1.08 -0.49 5.08
C LEU A 157 0.53 0.68 5.90
N ILE A 158 1.37 1.55 6.47
CA ILE A 158 0.93 2.78 7.13
C ILE A 158 0.25 3.70 6.11
N LEU A 159 0.84 3.91 4.94
CA LEU A 159 0.24 4.71 3.87
C LEU A 159 -1.11 4.14 3.42
N PHE A 160 -1.18 2.82 3.21
CA PHE A 160 -2.41 2.12 2.84
C PHE A 160 -3.51 2.28 3.90
N LEU A 161 -3.21 1.98 5.17
CA LEU A 161 -4.18 2.10 6.26
C LEU A 161 -4.61 3.55 6.51
N SER A 162 -3.69 4.52 6.36
CA SER A 162 -4.03 5.95 6.47
C SER A 162 -4.99 6.39 5.37
N SER A 163 -4.78 5.94 4.14
CA SER A 163 -5.68 6.22 3.02
C SER A 163 -7.04 5.57 3.23
N MET A 164 -7.09 4.33 3.70
CA MET A 164 -8.35 3.68 4.07
C MET A 164 -9.06 4.40 5.20
N LEU A 165 -8.34 4.88 6.22
CA LEU A 165 -8.92 5.64 7.34
C LEU A 165 -9.62 6.91 6.85
N VAL A 166 -8.93 7.70 6.00
CA VAL A 166 -9.51 8.92 5.41
C VAL A 166 -10.76 8.59 4.60
N ASN A 167 -10.70 7.53 3.78
CA ASN A 167 -11.84 7.10 2.99
C ASN A 167 -13.02 6.69 3.87
N GLN A 168 -12.79 5.93 4.95
CA GLN A 168 -13.83 5.55 5.91
C GLN A 168 -14.49 6.75 6.57
N ILE A 169 -13.71 7.76 6.97
CA ILE A 169 -14.25 9.00 7.56
C ILE A 169 -15.16 9.71 6.55
N ILE A 170 -14.72 9.83 5.29
CA ILE A 170 -15.52 10.46 4.23
C ILE A 170 -16.81 9.69 3.99
N GLN A 171 -16.77 8.35 3.94
CA GLN A 171 -17.97 7.53 3.75
C GLN A 171 -18.94 7.65 4.92
N ILE A 172 -18.45 7.58 6.17
CA ILE A 172 -19.30 7.76 7.35
C ILE A 172 -19.94 9.15 7.36
N SER A 173 -19.21 10.21 6.94
CA SER A 173 -19.77 11.58 6.86
C SER A 173 -20.86 11.74 5.79
N ARG A 174 -20.88 10.88 4.78
CA ARG A 174 -21.89 10.85 3.70
C ARG A 174 -22.99 9.81 3.93
N TYR A 175 -22.94 9.14 5.06
CA TYR A 175 -23.84 8.03 5.36
C TYR A 175 -25.27 8.51 5.57
N ASN A 176 -26.19 8.07 4.70
CA ASN A 176 -27.61 8.41 4.75
C ASN A 176 -28.49 7.26 5.30
N GLY A 177 -27.94 6.37 6.11
CA GLY A 177 -28.72 5.37 6.86
C GLY A 177 -29.10 4.07 6.13
N PHE A 178 -28.65 3.83 4.88
CA PHE A 178 -29.13 2.70 4.07
C PHE A 178 -28.07 1.89 3.30
N ALA A 179 -26.86 1.74 3.82
CA ALA A 179 -25.85 0.92 3.16
C ALA A 179 -25.76 -0.48 3.77
N HIS A 180 -25.72 -1.50 2.91
CA HIS A 180 -25.34 -2.87 3.27
C HIS A 180 -23.92 -2.89 3.83
N SER A 181 -23.65 -3.61 4.90
CA SER A 181 -22.28 -3.75 5.44
C SER A 181 -21.28 -4.30 4.41
N ILE A 182 -21.74 -5.20 3.53
CA ILE A 182 -20.92 -5.74 2.42
C ILE A 182 -20.76 -4.70 1.32
N ASP A 183 -21.83 -4.02 0.91
CA ASP A 183 -21.80 -2.96 -0.10
C ASP A 183 -20.89 -1.81 0.36
N PHE A 184 -20.91 -1.46 1.65
CA PHE A 184 -20.03 -0.48 2.25
C PHE A 184 -18.54 -0.88 2.12
N LEU A 185 -18.19 -2.16 2.34
CA LEU A 185 -16.84 -2.65 2.15
C LEU A 185 -16.43 -2.61 0.67
N LEU A 186 -17.32 -3.01 -0.22
CA LEU A 186 -17.09 -2.99 -1.67
C LEU A 186 -16.92 -1.56 -2.19
N GLU A 187 -17.79 -0.65 -1.75
CA GLU A 187 -17.71 0.78 -2.07
C GLU A 187 -16.43 1.40 -1.51
N SER A 188 -16.00 1.00 -0.31
CA SER A 188 -14.73 1.44 0.28
C SER A 188 -13.54 1.09 -0.60
N VAL A 189 -13.51 -0.09 -1.19
CA VAL A 189 -12.44 -0.52 -2.13
C VAL A 189 -12.55 0.25 -3.45
N ASP A 190 -13.73 0.50 -3.96
CA ASP A 190 -13.95 1.25 -5.19
C ASP A 190 -13.52 2.72 -5.05
N VAL A 191 -13.93 3.39 -3.98
CA VAL A 191 -13.53 4.78 -3.68
C VAL A 191 -12.03 4.88 -3.41
N PHE A 192 -11.45 3.91 -2.68
CA PHE A 192 -9.99 3.85 -2.48
C PHE A 192 -9.25 3.75 -3.82
N SER A 193 -9.69 2.86 -4.70
CA SER A 193 -9.10 2.69 -6.03
C SER A 193 -9.22 3.95 -6.88
N LYS A 194 -10.38 4.61 -6.90
CA LYS A 194 -10.59 5.88 -7.59
C LYS A 194 -9.65 6.99 -7.07
N ASN A 195 -9.41 7.04 -5.76
CA ASN A 195 -8.49 8.00 -5.15
C ASN A 195 -7.02 7.70 -5.47
N MET A 196 -6.65 6.42 -5.66
CA MET A 196 -5.30 6.03 -6.04
C MET A 196 -5.01 6.22 -7.53
N PHE A 197 -6.02 6.21 -8.39
CA PHE A 197 -5.87 6.29 -9.85
C PHE A 197 -5.10 7.53 -10.35
N PRO A 198 -5.32 8.75 -9.84
CA PRO A 198 -4.50 9.91 -10.21
C PRO A 198 -3.01 9.74 -9.89
N ILE A 199 -2.69 9.06 -8.77
CA ILE A 199 -1.31 8.78 -8.37
C ILE A 199 -0.68 7.77 -9.34
N VAL A 200 -1.42 6.73 -9.74
CA VAL A 200 -0.99 5.76 -10.74
C VAL A 200 -0.67 6.45 -12.08
N ILE A 201 -1.57 7.32 -12.54
CA ILE A 201 -1.36 8.10 -13.79
C ILE A 201 -0.13 8.99 -13.66
N LEU A 202 0.01 9.72 -12.55
CA LEU A 202 1.16 10.61 -12.34
C LEU A 202 2.46 9.82 -12.36
N ASN A 203 2.55 8.70 -11.68
CA ASN A 203 3.72 7.82 -11.68
C ASN A 203 4.02 7.28 -13.09
N PHE A 204 3.00 6.85 -13.82
CA PHE A 204 3.15 6.39 -15.21
C PHE A 204 3.73 7.49 -16.10
N ILE A 205 3.20 8.72 -16.02
CA ILE A 205 3.69 9.87 -16.80
C ILE A 205 5.14 10.19 -16.43
N LEU A 206 5.48 10.30 -15.15
CA LEU A 206 6.83 10.61 -14.67
C LEU A 206 7.85 9.58 -15.15
N VAL A 207 7.51 8.30 -15.02
CA VAL A 207 8.36 7.19 -15.46
C VAL A 207 8.53 7.24 -16.99
N THR A 208 7.46 7.41 -17.74
CA THR A 208 7.47 7.42 -19.21
C THR A 208 8.30 8.60 -19.75
N VAL A 209 8.05 9.82 -19.25
CA VAL A 209 8.81 11.03 -19.66
C VAL A 209 10.30 10.90 -19.35
N SER A 210 10.64 10.35 -18.16
CA SER A 210 12.05 10.11 -17.79
C SER A 210 12.71 9.11 -18.72
N HIS A 211 11.99 8.04 -19.11
CA HIS A 211 12.52 7.01 -20.02
C HIS A 211 12.70 7.50 -21.45
N PHE A 212 11.82 8.35 -21.96
CA PHE A 212 12.03 8.98 -23.28
C PHE A 212 13.34 9.77 -23.33
N LYS A 213 13.67 10.52 -22.29
CA LYS A 213 14.94 11.26 -22.19
C LYS A 213 16.16 10.31 -22.13
N LEU A 214 16.01 9.20 -21.42
CA LEU A 214 17.06 8.19 -21.31
C LEU A 214 17.30 7.47 -22.64
N LEU A 215 16.22 6.97 -23.28
CA LEU A 215 16.29 6.25 -24.56
C LEU A 215 16.92 7.08 -25.67
N LYS A 216 16.65 8.41 -25.71
CA LYS A 216 17.30 9.33 -26.65
C LYS A 216 18.80 9.46 -26.42
N LYS A 217 19.29 9.33 -25.16
CA LYS A 217 20.71 9.55 -24.82
C LYS A 217 21.52 8.25 -24.80
N GLU A 218 20.93 7.15 -24.38
CA GLU A 218 21.65 5.89 -24.11
C GLU A 218 21.18 4.70 -24.96
N GLY A 219 20.22 4.95 -25.87
CA GLY A 219 19.71 3.93 -26.79
C GLY A 219 18.70 2.97 -26.15
N ILE A 220 18.07 2.17 -27.01
CA ILE A 220 17.02 1.21 -26.64
C ILE A 220 17.68 -0.10 -26.19
N THR A 221 17.62 -0.40 -24.90
CA THR A 221 18.04 -1.68 -24.33
C THR A 221 16.98 -2.18 -23.36
N TRP A 222 16.89 -3.48 -23.12
CA TRP A 222 15.97 -4.06 -22.13
C TRP A 222 16.12 -3.41 -20.76
N LYS A 223 17.35 -3.09 -20.35
CA LYS A 223 17.64 -2.44 -19.08
C LYS A 223 17.06 -1.02 -19.01
N ASN A 224 17.04 -0.32 -20.13
CA ASN A 224 16.50 1.03 -20.24
C ASN A 224 14.98 1.05 -20.39
N MET A 225 14.35 -0.08 -20.75
CA MET A 225 12.88 -0.21 -20.87
C MET A 225 12.18 -0.65 -19.59
N LEU A 226 12.90 -1.08 -18.55
CA LEU A 226 12.32 -1.61 -17.31
C LEU A 226 11.29 -0.69 -16.67
N GLY A 227 11.49 0.62 -16.71
CA GLY A 227 10.53 1.55 -16.16
C GLY A 227 9.25 1.68 -16.98
N VAL A 228 9.36 1.64 -18.30
CA VAL A 228 8.17 1.63 -19.17
C VAL A 228 7.35 0.36 -18.90
N ILE A 229 8.02 -0.79 -18.82
CA ILE A 229 7.38 -2.07 -18.48
C ILE A 229 6.70 -2.00 -17.10
N LEU A 230 7.38 -1.44 -16.09
CA LEU A 230 6.79 -1.24 -14.75
C LEU A 230 5.58 -0.32 -14.80
N GLY A 231 5.65 0.79 -15.56
CA GLY A 231 4.53 1.71 -15.74
C GLY A 231 3.29 0.99 -16.31
N PHE A 232 3.47 0.20 -17.36
CA PHE A 232 2.37 -0.61 -17.92
C PHE A 232 1.90 -1.70 -16.96
N ALA A 233 2.79 -2.35 -16.22
CA ALA A 233 2.44 -3.35 -15.22
C ALA A 233 1.58 -2.80 -14.08
N ILE A 234 1.61 -1.50 -13.83
CA ILE A 234 0.77 -0.83 -12.83
C ILE A 234 -0.52 -0.31 -13.46
N ILE A 235 -0.47 0.32 -14.65
CA ILE A 235 -1.65 0.96 -15.24
C ILE A 235 -2.63 -0.07 -15.84
N ILE A 236 -2.14 -1.13 -16.46
CA ILE A 236 -3.01 -2.14 -17.09
C ILE A 236 -3.97 -2.76 -16.04
N PRO A 237 -3.52 -3.28 -14.89
CA PRO A 237 -4.45 -3.85 -13.91
C PRO A 237 -5.40 -2.83 -13.30
N SER A 238 -5.05 -1.54 -13.28
CA SER A 238 -5.95 -0.49 -12.77
C SER A 238 -7.11 -0.17 -13.73
N VAL A 239 -6.95 -0.41 -15.03
CA VAL A 239 -7.96 -0.15 -16.06
C VAL A 239 -8.68 -1.43 -16.50
N PHE A 240 -8.01 -2.57 -16.44
CA PHE A 240 -8.47 -3.86 -16.92
C PHE A 240 -9.86 -4.28 -16.43
N PRO A 241 -10.23 -4.17 -15.15
CA PRO A 241 -11.57 -4.54 -14.69
C PRO A 241 -12.68 -3.74 -15.39
N ASN A 242 -12.45 -2.45 -15.63
CA ASN A 242 -13.43 -1.60 -16.32
C ASN A 242 -13.55 -1.95 -17.81
N LEU A 243 -12.45 -2.35 -18.45
CA LEU A 243 -12.49 -2.85 -19.83
C LEU A 243 -13.23 -4.16 -19.92
N VAL A 244 -13.01 -5.08 -19.00
CA VAL A 244 -13.75 -6.34 -18.90
C VAL A 244 -15.26 -6.07 -18.71
N TYR A 245 -15.60 -5.17 -17.78
CA TYR A 245 -16.97 -4.75 -17.55
C TYR A 245 -17.63 -4.21 -18.84
N SER A 246 -16.98 -3.26 -19.51
CA SER A 246 -17.48 -2.65 -20.75
C SER A 246 -17.66 -3.70 -21.86
N PHE A 247 -16.71 -4.62 -22.01
CA PHE A 247 -16.78 -5.70 -22.99
C PHE A 247 -17.99 -6.62 -22.76
N PHE A 248 -18.16 -7.13 -21.54
CA PHE A 248 -19.27 -8.03 -21.24
C PHE A 248 -20.64 -7.34 -21.31
N ASN A 249 -20.73 -6.10 -20.83
CA ASN A 249 -21.98 -5.37 -20.81
C ASN A 249 -22.42 -4.90 -22.21
N ASN A 250 -21.49 -4.36 -23.00
CA ASN A 250 -21.80 -3.70 -24.26
C ASN A 250 -21.79 -4.66 -25.47
N LEU A 251 -20.85 -5.63 -25.50
CA LEU A 251 -20.67 -6.52 -26.62
C LEU A 251 -21.48 -7.81 -26.50
N LEU A 252 -21.54 -8.39 -25.30
CA LEU A 252 -22.23 -9.66 -25.07
C LEU A 252 -23.61 -9.46 -24.45
N HIS A 253 -24.04 -8.21 -24.21
CA HIS A 253 -25.32 -7.86 -23.59
C HIS A 253 -25.59 -8.63 -22.26
N LEU A 254 -24.54 -9.04 -21.59
CA LEU A 254 -24.64 -9.71 -20.29
C LEU A 254 -24.78 -8.65 -19.20
N SER A 255 -25.92 -8.62 -18.52
CA SER A 255 -26.14 -7.72 -17.40
C SER A 255 -25.24 -8.08 -16.22
N LEU A 256 -24.09 -7.41 -16.12
CA LEU A 256 -23.18 -7.54 -14.97
C LEU A 256 -23.72 -6.87 -13.69
N TYR A 257 -24.86 -6.16 -13.78
CA TYR A 257 -25.55 -5.61 -12.60
C TYR A 257 -26.44 -6.62 -11.88
N ASN A 258 -26.67 -7.79 -12.47
CA ASN A 258 -27.44 -8.81 -11.79
C ASN A 258 -26.58 -9.50 -10.74
N GLU A 259 -26.73 -9.09 -9.49
CA GLU A 259 -26.00 -9.63 -8.33
C GLU A 259 -26.21 -11.13 -8.08
N LYS A 260 -27.22 -11.74 -8.69
CA LYS A 260 -27.42 -13.20 -8.71
C LYS A 260 -26.60 -13.90 -9.78
N SER A 261 -25.99 -13.14 -10.70
CA SER A 261 -25.20 -13.70 -11.78
C SER A 261 -23.80 -14.06 -11.32
N ILE A 262 -23.34 -15.25 -11.70
CA ILE A 262 -21.93 -15.65 -11.49
C ILE A 262 -20.96 -14.69 -12.20
N TYR A 263 -21.34 -14.10 -13.32
CA TYR A 263 -20.51 -13.14 -14.07
C TYR A 263 -20.26 -11.86 -13.28
N TYR A 264 -21.26 -11.37 -12.52
CA TYR A 264 -21.06 -10.26 -11.58
C TYR A 264 -19.97 -10.56 -10.54
N HIS A 265 -20.00 -11.75 -9.95
CA HIS A 265 -19.03 -12.15 -8.90
C HIS A 265 -17.63 -12.38 -9.47
N ILE A 266 -17.50 -12.89 -10.68
CA ILE A 266 -16.21 -12.99 -11.38
C ILE A 266 -15.65 -11.59 -11.65
N TYR A 267 -16.46 -10.67 -12.15
CA TYR A 267 -16.05 -9.27 -12.34
C TYR A 267 -15.62 -8.62 -11.02
N LEU A 268 -16.42 -8.81 -9.97
CA LEU A 268 -16.12 -8.28 -8.64
C LEU A 268 -14.80 -8.82 -8.09
N LEU A 269 -14.52 -10.11 -8.26
CA LEU A 269 -13.25 -10.74 -7.88
C LEU A 269 -12.08 -10.13 -8.64
N LEU A 270 -12.18 -9.99 -9.96
CA LEU A 270 -11.15 -9.36 -10.78
C LEU A 270 -10.90 -7.92 -10.37
N LYS A 271 -11.97 -7.16 -10.09
CA LYS A 271 -11.89 -5.77 -9.63
C LYS A 271 -11.16 -5.65 -8.29
N LEU A 272 -11.61 -6.40 -7.27
CA LEU A 272 -11.00 -6.38 -5.93
C LEU A 272 -9.53 -6.79 -5.97
N PHE A 273 -9.22 -7.87 -6.67
CA PHE A 273 -7.86 -8.38 -6.80
C PHE A 273 -6.94 -7.39 -7.49
N SER A 274 -7.33 -6.89 -8.67
CA SER A 274 -6.53 -5.94 -9.45
C SER A 274 -6.26 -4.65 -8.68
N TYR A 275 -7.29 -4.07 -8.07
CA TYR A 275 -7.15 -2.82 -7.34
C TYR A 275 -6.32 -2.97 -6.06
N SER A 276 -6.46 -4.09 -5.35
CA SER A 276 -5.66 -4.36 -4.16
C SER A 276 -4.17 -4.55 -4.49
N ILE A 277 -3.87 -5.21 -5.62
CA ILE A 277 -2.49 -5.38 -6.10
C ILE A 277 -1.88 -4.03 -6.50
N VAL A 278 -2.58 -3.23 -7.31
CA VAL A 278 -2.10 -1.92 -7.72
C VAL A 278 -1.81 -1.06 -6.50
N SER A 279 -2.77 -0.97 -5.56
CA SER A 279 -2.61 -0.20 -4.33
C SER A 279 -1.43 -0.67 -3.48
N TYR A 280 -1.22 -1.99 -3.38
CA TYR A 280 -0.06 -2.54 -2.68
C TYR A 280 1.26 -2.10 -3.33
N PHE A 281 1.38 -2.23 -4.66
CA PHE A 281 2.60 -1.82 -5.36
C PHE A 281 2.84 -0.33 -5.27
N GLU A 282 1.82 0.51 -5.42
CA GLU A 282 1.93 1.96 -5.26
C GLU A 282 2.42 2.34 -3.86
N CYS A 283 1.84 1.77 -2.81
CA CYS A 283 2.28 2.02 -1.45
C CYS A 283 3.73 1.57 -1.20
N ILE A 284 4.15 0.44 -1.75
CA ILE A 284 5.54 -0.05 -1.66
C ILE A 284 6.49 0.83 -2.46
N LEU A 285 6.09 1.28 -3.66
CA LEU A 285 6.89 2.20 -4.48
C LEU A 285 7.11 3.53 -3.76
N ILE A 286 6.03 4.18 -3.30
CA ILE A 286 6.09 5.46 -2.57
C ILE A 286 6.96 5.33 -1.31
N SER A 287 6.75 4.28 -0.51
CA SER A 287 7.55 4.05 0.69
C SER A 287 9.03 3.81 0.39
N THR A 288 9.34 3.12 -0.72
CA THR A 288 10.73 2.92 -1.16
C THR A 288 11.37 4.23 -1.59
N VAL A 289 10.64 5.09 -2.33
CA VAL A 289 11.12 6.43 -2.72
C VAL A 289 11.43 7.26 -1.49
N ILE A 290 10.53 7.32 -0.51
CA ILE A 290 10.72 8.08 0.74
C ILE A 290 11.96 7.60 1.49
N LEU A 291 12.11 6.29 1.68
CA LEU A 291 13.23 5.72 2.43
C LEU A 291 14.56 5.84 1.69
N ALA A 292 14.55 5.66 0.36
CA ALA A 292 15.74 5.85 -0.47
C ALA A 292 16.19 7.32 -0.47
N TYR A 293 15.27 8.27 -0.63
CA TYR A 293 15.57 9.69 -0.56
C TYR A 293 16.15 10.08 0.81
N LYS A 294 15.48 9.67 1.90
CA LYS A 294 15.96 9.91 3.27
C LYS A 294 17.34 9.31 3.51
N SER A 295 17.61 8.12 2.99
CA SER A 295 18.91 7.44 3.12
C SER A 295 20.01 8.11 2.29
N ALA A 296 19.68 8.60 1.11
CA ALA A 296 20.63 9.26 0.21
C ALA A 296 21.04 10.67 0.67
N THR A 297 20.15 11.37 1.39
CA THR A 297 20.33 12.76 1.83
C THR A 297 20.84 12.85 3.27
N ARG A 298 20.77 11.75 4.03
CA ARG A 298 21.27 11.73 5.41
C ARG A 298 22.79 11.83 5.42
N ILE A 299 23.32 12.74 6.26
CA ILE A 299 24.74 12.79 6.58
C ILE A 299 24.98 11.84 7.77
N PRO A 300 25.90 10.86 7.66
CA PRO A 300 26.28 10.02 8.78
C PRO A 300 26.86 10.83 9.95
N LYS A 301 26.88 10.23 11.14
CA LYS A 301 27.58 10.84 12.28
C LYS A 301 29.08 10.94 12.00
N PHE A 302 29.72 12.00 12.48
CA PHE A 302 31.15 12.22 12.34
C PHE A 302 31.96 11.42 13.39
N ASP A 303 31.73 10.10 13.41
CA ASP A 303 32.36 9.15 14.34
C ASP A 303 33.00 7.95 13.63
N LYS A 304 33.13 8.03 12.30
CA LYS A 304 33.54 6.89 11.47
C LYS A 304 35.05 6.63 11.55
N ASP A 305 35.35 5.33 11.60
CA ASP A 305 36.72 4.82 11.54
C ASP A 305 37.11 4.45 10.12
N TYR A 306 36.14 3.90 9.35
CA TYR A 306 36.35 3.44 8.01
C TYR A 306 35.24 3.93 7.07
N ILE A 307 35.62 4.15 5.80
CA ILE A 307 34.68 4.44 4.72
C ILE A 307 34.92 3.49 3.54
N ILE A 308 33.95 2.61 3.27
CA ILE A 308 33.99 1.71 2.12
C ILE A 308 33.54 2.47 0.87
N ILE A 309 34.36 2.52 -0.17
CA ILE A 309 34.00 3.08 -1.47
C ILE A 309 33.58 1.94 -2.37
N LEU A 310 32.28 1.80 -2.64
CA LEU A 310 31.77 0.70 -3.45
C LEU A 310 32.09 0.90 -4.92
N GLY A 311 32.72 -0.07 -5.53
CA GLY A 311 33.02 -0.11 -6.95
C GLY A 311 31.76 -0.20 -7.84
N CYS A 312 31.91 0.10 -9.12
CA CYS A 312 30.83 -0.08 -10.11
C CYS A 312 31.29 -0.32 -11.53
N MET A 313 32.38 0.09 -11.99
CA MET A 313 32.97 -0.12 -13.31
C MET A 313 34.07 0.92 -13.55
N ILE A 314 35.15 0.53 -14.12
CA ILE A 314 36.24 1.41 -14.59
C ILE A 314 36.24 1.52 -16.10
N LYS A 315 36.97 2.47 -16.63
CA LYS A 315 37.22 2.57 -18.08
C LYS A 315 38.26 1.54 -18.53
N LYS A 316 38.33 1.30 -19.83
CA LYS A 316 39.29 0.37 -20.43
C LYS A 316 40.76 0.75 -20.19
N ASP A 317 41.02 2.04 -19.98
CA ASP A 317 42.33 2.59 -19.63
C ASP A 317 42.71 2.46 -18.14
N GLY A 318 41.84 1.86 -17.32
CA GLY A 318 42.02 1.70 -15.89
C GLY A 318 41.61 2.94 -15.06
N THR A 319 41.18 4.02 -15.71
CA THR A 319 40.73 5.24 -15.00
C THR A 319 39.30 5.13 -14.53
N LEU A 320 38.94 5.96 -13.53
CA LEU A 320 37.58 5.94 -12.97
C LEU A 320 36.54 6.44 -13.97
N THR A 321 35.39 5.77 -14.03
CA THR A 321 34.20 6.34 -14.67
C THR A 321 33.71 7.55 -13.87
N PRO A 322 32.97 8.50 -14.47
CA PRO A 322 32.43 9.66 -13.73
C PRO A 322 31.58 9.27 -12.51
N ILE A 323 30.88 8.14 -12.59
CA ILE A 323 30.04 7.64 -11.47
C ILE A 323 30.94 7.17 -10.31
N LEU A 324 31.99 6.44 -10.62
CA LEU A 324 32.92 5.93 -9.61
C LEU A 324 33.76 7.06 -8.99
N LYS A 325 34.20 8.02 -9.82
CA LYS A 325 34.85 9.23 -9.37
C LYS A 325 33.99 10.00 -8.36
N ASN A 326 32.71 10.25 -8.66
CA ASN A 326 31.81 10.94 -7.75
C ASN A 326 31.66 10.21 -6.39
N ARG A 327 31.74 8.86 -6.36
CA ARG A 327 31.73 8.09 -5.10
C ARG A 327 33.00 8.34 -4.28
N ALA A 328 34.15 8.35 -4.91
CA ALA A 328 35.42 8.64 -4.26
C ALA A 328 35.47 10.08 -3.74
N ASP A 329 35.11 11.06 -4.57
CA ASP A 329 35.04 12.47 -4.20
C ASP A 329 34.12 12.70 -2.99
N ARG A 330 32.96 12.04 -2.98
CA ARG A 330 32.01 12.15 -1.86
C ARG A 330 32.53 11.52 -0.56
N ALA A 331 33.34 10.46 -0.67
CA ALA A 331 34.02 9.87 0.48
C ALA A 331 35.09 10.81 1.04
N ILE A 332 35.90 11.43 0.16
CA ILE A 332 36.92 12.42 0.53
C ILE A 332 36.26 13.65 1.20
N GLU A 333 35.19 14.16 0.62
CA GLU A 333 34.44 15.30 1.18
C GLU A 333 33.95 14.99 2.59
N PHE A 334 33.35 13.81 2.81
CA PHE A 334 32.89 13.40 4.13
C PHE A 334 34.05 13.28 5.15
N ALA A 335 35.19 12.71 4.72
CA ALA A 335 36.37 12.58 5.57
C ALA A 335 36.90 13.96 6.00
N LYS A 336 36.94 14.94 5.09
CA LYS A 336 37.29 16.33 5.39
C LYS A 336 36.31 16.95 6.39
N MET A 337 35.02 16.82 6.17
CA MET A 337 33.99 17.33 7.09
C MET A 337 34.12 16.73 8.49
N GLN A 338 34.39 15.42 8.60
CA GLN A 338 34.62 14.77 9.92
C GLN A 338 35.89 15.29 10.61
N ARG A 339 36.96 15.42 9.86
CA ARG A 339 38.23 15.96 10.40
C ARG A 339 38.09 17.41 10.90
N GLU A 340 37.37 18.24 10.16
CA GLU A 340 37.05 19.62 10.55
C GLU A 340 36.16 19.65 11.81
N ALA A 341 35.19 18.73 11.93
CA ALA A 341 34.24 18.70 13.03
C ALA A 341 34.82 18.22 14.36
N ASN A 342 35.75 17.24 14.33
CA ASN A 342 36.24 16.60 15.56
C ASN A 342 37.70 16.09 15.50
N GLY A 343 38.46 16.41 14.45
CA GLY A 343 39.87 16.00 14.30
C GLY A 343 40.08 14.52 13.96
N LYS A 344 39.03 13.71 13.82
CA LYS A 344 39.12 12.27 13.60
C LYS A 344 39.38 11.94 12.14
N ASP A 345 40.47 11.23 11.86
CA ASP A 345 40.79 10.70 10.53
C ASP A 345 39.98 9.44 10.19
N ILE A 346 39.83 9.17 8.92
CA ILE A 346 39.13 8.01 8.37
C ILE A 346 40.10 7.19 7.51
N ILE A 347 39.97 5.85 7.60
CA ILE A 347 40.64 4.92 6.69
C ILE A 347 39.70 4.61 5.54
N PHE A 348 40.18 4.81 4.32
CA PHE A 348 39.43 4.51 3.10
C PHE A 348 39.57 3.03 2.74
N VAL A 349 38.45 2.40 2.35
CA VAL A 349 38.41 1.01 1.91
C VAL A 349 37.85 0.96 0.48
N PRO A 350 38.69 1.21 -0.54
CA PRO A 350 38.33 0.95 -1.93
C PRO A 350 37.92 -0.50 -2.11
N SER A 351 36.74 -0.77 -2.70
CA SER A 351 36.21 -2.13 -2.81
C SER A 351 35.65 -2.40 -4.19
N GLY A 352 36.17 -3.43 -4.83
CA GLY A 352 35.74 -3.90 -6.15
C GLY A 352 36.83 -4.75 -6.81
N GLY A 353 36.47 -5.92 -7.31
CA GLY A 353 37.37 -6.82 -8.02
C GLY A 353 37.61 -6.39 -9.46
N LYS A 354 38.32 -7.23 -10.20
CA LYS A 354 38.63 -7.03 -11.62
C LYS A 354 37.52 -7.66 -12.50
N GLY A 355 36.91 -6.87 -13.35
CA GLY A 355 36.03 -7.35 -14.42
C GLY A 355 36.77 -8.04 -15.54
N MET A 356 36.05 -8.77 -16.41
CA MET A 356 36.69 -9.53 -17.53
C MET A 356 37.44 -8.63 -18.52
N ASP A 357 36.93 -7.43 -18.77
CA ASP A 357 37.48 -6.47 -19.74
C ASP A 357 38.28 -5.34 -19.08
N GLU A 358 38.61 -5.46 -17.79
CA GLU A 358 39.34 -4.45 -17.04
C GLU A 358 40.83 -4.79 -16.90
N ILE A 359 41.69 -3.77 -16.92
CA ILE A 359 43.15 -3.94 -16.79
C ILE A 359 43.54 -4.19 -15.33
N ILE A 360 42.95 -3.43 -14.40
CA ILE A 360 43.15 -3.51 -12.98
C ILE A 360 41.81 -3.71 -12.25
N SER A 361 41.81 -3.98 -10.95
CA SER A 361 40.60 -4.07 -10.18
C SER A 361 39.98 -2.68 -9.92
N GLU A 362 38.66 -2.62 -9.71
CA GLU A 362 37.98 -1.38 -9.35
C GLU A 362 38.55 -0.81 -8.02
N GLY A 363 38.88 -1.67 -7.06
CA GLY A 363 39.52 -1.28 -5.80
C GLY A 363 40.88 -0.62 -5.98
N GLU A 364 41.74 -1.16 -6.90
CA GLU A 364 43.04 -0.58 -7.24
C GLU A 364 42.90 0.74 -7.99
N ALA A 365 41.96 0.84 -8.94
CA ALA A 365 41.69 2.08 -9.65
C ALA A 365 41.27 3.20 -8.66
N ILE A 366 40.40 2.89 -7.70
CA ILE A 366 39.99 3.85 -6.65
C ILE A 366 41.18 4.21 -5.77
N LYS A 367 42.06 3.25 -5.39
CA LYS A 367 43.29 3.54 -4.63
C LYS A 367 44.16 4.56 -5.37
N ASN A 368 44.47 4.31 -6.64
CA ASN A 368 45.28 5.20 -7.43
C ASN A 368 44.72 6.64 -7.46
N TYR A 369 43.40 6.74 -7.66
CA TYR A 369 42.71 8.03 -7.62
C TYR A 369 42.81 8.71 -6.21
N LEU A 370 42.69 7.98 -5.12
CA LEU A 370 42.84 8.55 -3.76
C LEU A 370 44.27 9.07 -3.52
N LEU A 371 45.30 8.35 -4.02
CA LEU A 371 46.71 8.80 -3.96
C LEU A 371 46.90 10.09 -4.76
N GLU A 372 46.33 10.19 -5.97
CA GLU A 372 46.33 11.43 -6.77
C GLU A 372 45.64 12.60 -6.07
N GLN A 373 44.65 12.34 -5.22
CA GLN A 373 43.98 13.37 -4.40
C GLN A 373 44.71 13.70 -3.10
N GLY A 374 45.94 13.16 -2.88
CA GLY A 374 46.77 13.46 -1.75
C GLY A 374 46.41 12.68 -0.47
N ILE A 375 45.67 11.59 -0.59
CA ILE A 375 45.43 10.68 0.54
C ILE A 375 46.63 9.75 0.68
N SER A 376 47.23 9.71 1.88
CA SER A 376 48.42 8.88 2.15
C SER A 376 48.09 7.38 2.12
N GLU A 377 49.03 6.56 1.64
CA GLU A 377 48.86 5.13 1.44
C GLU A 377 48.51 4.35 2.71
N ASP A 378 49.02 4.76 3.85
CA ASP A 378 48.71 4.18 5.17
C ASP A 378 47.24 4.30 5.58
N LYS A 379 46.51 5.28 4.99
CA LYS A 379 45.07 5.49 5.15
C LYS A 379 44.19 4.75 4.12
N ILE A 380 44.79 3.86 3.31
CA ILE A 380 44.05 3.12 2.26
C ILE A 380 44.19 1.61 2.52
N LEU A 381 43.04 0.91 2.55
CA LEU A 381 42.95 -0.54 2.72
C LEU A 381 42.16 -1.13 1.54
N VAL A 382 42.84 -1.70 0.55
CA VAL A 382 42.22 -2.16 -0.70
C VAL A 382 41.55 -3.52 -0.57
N GLU A 383 40.31 -3.63 -1.04
CA GLU A 383 39.58 -4.87 -1.31
C GLU A 383 39.43 -5.04 -2.84
N ASN A 384 40.02 -6.07 -3.41
CA ASN A 384 40.13 -6.26 -4.88
C ASN A 384 39.61 -7.63 -5.39
N LYS A 385 38.79 -8.36 -4.57
CA LYS A 385 38.34 -9.72 -4.89
C LYS A 385 36.83 -9.81 -5.14
N SER A 386 36.07 -8.81 -4.78
CA SER A 386 34.61 -8.81 -4.86
C SER A 386 34.09 -8.68 -6.29
N LYS A 387 32.97 -9.35 -6.59
CA LYS A 387 32.31 -9.36 -7.92
C LYS A 387 30.91 -8.72 -7.91
N ASN A 388 30.42 -8.32 -6.75
CA ASN A 388 29.08 -7.73 -6.57
C ASN A 388 28.99 -7.01 -5.22
N THR A 389 27.94 -6.20 -5.05
CA THR A 389 27.73 -5.40 -3.84
C THR A 389 27.72 -6.22 -2.53
N TYR A 390 27.21 -7.46 -2.56
CA TYR A 390 27.21 -8.35 -1.41
C TYR A 390 28.65 -8.68 -0.99
N GLN A 391 29.49 -9.05 -1.93
CA GLN A 391 30.91 -9.37 -1.70
C GLN A 391 31.73 -8.13 -1.35
N ASN A 392 31.44 -6.96 -1.99
CA ASN A 392 32.10 -5.71 -1.63
C ASN A 392 31.97 -5.44 -0.13
N ILE A 393 30.73 -5.48 0.39
CA ILE A 393 30.47 -5.24 1.81
C ILE A 393 31.07 -6.33 2.67
N LYS A 394 30.92 -7.61 2.28
CA LYS A 394 31.42 -8.75 3.05
C LYS A 394 32.93 -8.71 3.21
N PHE A 395 33.67 -8.63 2.10
CA PHE A 395 35.12 -8.70 2.11
C PHE A 395 35.75 -7.45 2.71
N SER A 396 35.19 -6.27 2.45
CA SER A 396 35.63 -5.04 3.14
C SER A 396 35.45 -5.13 4.65
N ASN A 397 34.30 -5.63 5.13
CA ASN A 397 34.05 -5.83 6.54
C ASN A 397 35.00 -6.87 7.17
N GLU A 398 35.35 -7.94 6.46
CA GLU A 398 36.32 -8.92 6.91
C GLU A 398 37.73 -8.31 7.03
N LEU A 399 38.14 -7.46 6.08
CA LEU A 399 39.42 -6.72 6.18
C LEU A 399 39.43 -5.74 7.35
N ILE A 400 38.35 -4.99 7.54
CA ILE A 400 38.21 -4.06 8.65
C ILE A 400 38.29 -4.80 10.01
N LYS A 401 37.51 -5.88 10.15
CA LYS A 401 37.48 -6.67 11.40
C LYS A 401 38.83 -7.28 11.80
N LYS A 402 39.69 -7.61 10.84
CA LYS A 402 41.06 -8.09 11.10
C LYS A 402 41.94 -7.00 11.75
N ARG A 403 41.66 -5.71 11.49
CA ARG A 403 42.38 -4.58 12.08
C ARG A 403 41.71 -4.09 13.36
N ASN A 404 40.38 -3.95 13.34
CA ASN A 404 39.61 -3.50 14.51
C ASN A 404 38.20 -4.09 14.45
N SER A 405 37.87 -4.92 15.42
CA SER A 405 36.57 -5.62 15.48
C SER A 405 35.37 -4.72 15.81
N ASN A 406 35.61 -3.57 16.45
CA ASN A 406 34.57 -2.66 16.92
C ASN A 406 34.70 -1.29 16.27
N SER A 407 34.41 -1.23 14.96
CA SER A 407 34.59 -0.03 14.14
C SER A 407 33.28 0.55 13.66
N ASN A 408 33.17 1.87 13.64
CA ASN A 408 32.07 2.60 12.99
C ASN A 408 32.36 2.75 11.51
N ILE A 409 31.52 2.16 10.67
CA ILE A 409 31.76 2.07 9.24
C ILE A 409 30.75 2.93 8.48
N ALA A 410 31.25 3.76 7.57
CA ALA A 410 30.45 4.36 6.50
C ALA A 410 30.70 3.67 5.16
N PHE A 411 29.78 3.84 4.20
CA PHE A 411 30.05 3.46 2.81
C PHE A 411 29.61 4.57 1.86
N SER A 412 30.37 4.80 0.82
CA SER A 412 30.07 5.74 -0.25
C SER A 412 29.61 5.00 -1.50
N THR A 413 28.48 5.41 -2.04
CA THR A 413 27.92 4.92 -3.31
C THR A 413 27.02 5.97 -3.95
N THR A 414 26.48 5.70 -5.13
CA THR A 414 25.51 6.60 -5.78
C THR A 414 24.21 6.74 -4.97
N ASN A 415 23.63 7.94 -4.97
CA ASN A 415 22.47 8.28 -4.16
C ASN A 415 21.28 7.32 -4.32
N TYR A 416 20.97 6.86 -5.54
CA TYR A 416 19.90 5.87 -5.80
C TYR A 416 20.22 4.47 -5.24
N HIS A 417 21.50 4.14 -5.00
CA HIS A 417 21.95 2.81 -4.56
C HIS A 417 22.14 2.70 -3.04
N VAL A 418 22.24 3.83 -2.31
CA VAL A 418 22.52 3.85 -0.85
C VAL A 418 21.57 2.93 -0.09
N PHE A 419 20.28 3.04 -0.34
CA PHE A 419 19.28 2.28 0.41
C PHE A 419 19.41 0.77 0.21
N ARG A 420 19.58 0.31 -1.06
CA ARG A 420 19.76 -1.13 -1.36
C ARG A 420 21.09 -1.67 -0.84
N ALA A 421 22.18 -0.92 -0.96
CA ALA A 421 23.47 -1.32 -0.38
C ALA A 421 23.37 -1.46 1.14
N GLY A 422 22.68 -0.54 1.81
CA GLY A 422 22.39 -0.62 3.24
C GLY A 422 21.55 -1.87 3.62
N ILE A 423 20.53 -2.23 2.82
CA ILE A 423 19.77 -3.48 3.02
C ILE A 423 20.69 -4.71 2.91
N ILE A 424 21.60 -4.72 1.93
CA ILE A 424 22.55 -5.81 1.74
C ILE A 424 23.50 -5.91 2.94
N ALA A 425 23.98 -4.79 3.48
CA ALA A 425 24.81 -4.76 4.68
C ALA A 425 24.05 -5.28 5.93
N THR A 426 22.83 -4.82 6.14
CA THR A 426 21.98 -5.26 7.25
C THR A 426 21.69 -6.77 7.20
N LYS A 427 21.49 -7.35 6.02
CA LYS A 427 21.33 -8.80 5.84
C LYS A 427 22.59 -9.60 6.22
N GLN A 428 23.75 -8.96 6.22
CA GLN A 428 25.03 -9.55 6.64
C GLN A 428 25.40 -9.20 8.11
N ASN A 429 24.47 -8.58 8.85
CA ASN A 429 24.70 -8.07 10.21
C ASN A 429 25.86 -7.06 10.29
N VAL A 430 26.11 -6.30 9.23
CA VAL A 430 27.10 -5.23 9.20
C VAL A 430 26.39 -3.90 9.44
N LYS A 431 26.76 -3.23 10.54
CA LYS A 431 26.23 -1.89 10.85
C LYS A 431 27.01 -0.85 10.06
N VAL A 432 26.34 -0.16 9.16
CA VAL A 432 26.95 0.86 8.30
C VAL A 432 26.02 2.06 8.13
N GLU A 433 26.60 3.21 7.83
CA GLU A 433 25.85 4.39 7.40
C GLU A 433 26.27 4.80 5.97
N GLY A 434 25.28 5.05 5.11
CA GLY A 434 25.53 5.33 3.70
C GLY A 434 25.70 6.81 3.39
N ILE A 435 26.58 7.09 2.44
CA ILE A 435 26.85 8.43 1.89
C ILE A 435 26.51 8.40 0.42
N GLY A 436 25.55 9.23 -0.02
CA GLY A 436 25.07 9.28 -1.39
C GLY A 436 25.88 10.26 -2.26
N ALA A 437 26.55 9.76 -3.28
CA ALA A 437 27.16 10.58 -4.34
C ALA A 437 26.09 11.02 -5.34
N LYS A 438 26.12 12.28 -5.76
CA LYS A 438 25.16 12.84 -6.73
C LYS A 438 25.29 12.20 -8.10
N THR A 439 24.17 12.03 -8.78
CA THR A 439 24.09 11.54 -10.17
C THR A 439 23.24 12.48 -11.02
N LYS A 440 23.39 12.39 -12.34
CA LYS A 440 22.60 13.21 -13.28
C LYS A 440 21.11 12.89 -13.13
N SER A 441 20.25 13.91 -13.07
CA SER A 441 18.82 13.77 -12.79
C SER A 441 18.06 12.90 -13.80
N TYR A 442 18.40 12.95 -15.09
CA TYR A 442 17.75 12.13 -16.12
C TYR A 442 18.01 10.62 -15.96
N PHE A 443 19.13 10.26 -15.34
CA PHE A 443 19.52 8.87 -15.10
C PHE A 443 18.91 8.34 -13.79
N TRP A 444 18.63 9.22 -12.83
CA TRP A 444 18.27 8.85 -11.47
C TRP A 444 17.01 7.96 -11.41
N ILE A 445 15.93 8.35 -12.12
CA ILE A 445 14.64 7.62 -12.07
C ILE A 445 14.81 6.20 -12.60
N ASN A 446 15.48 6.01 -13.74
CA ASN A 446 15.73 4.67 -14.29
C ASN A 446 16.61 3.82 -13.37
N ALA A 447 17.68 4.39 -12.85
CA ALA A 447 18.55 3.72 -11.91
C ALA A 447 17.77 3.32 -10.63
N PHE A 448 16.94 4.22 -10.10
CA PHE A 448 16.08 3.94 -8.95
C PHE A 448 15.08 2.80 -9.22
N ILE A 449 14.43 2.77 -10.39
CA ILE A 449 13.51 1.69 -10.77
C ILE A 449 14.23 0.34 -10.80
N ARG A 450 15.46 0.29 -11.33
CA ARG A 450 16.30 -0.93 -11.31
C ARG A 450 16.60 -1.38 -9.88
N GLU A 451 16.93 -0.46 -8.98
CA GLU A 451 17.16 -0.73 -7.57
C GLU A 451 15.88 -1.22 -6.87
N PHE A 452 14.73 -0.62 -7.18
CA PHE A 452 13.42 -1.03 -6.69
C PHE A 452 13.08 -2.46 -7.12
N ILE A 453 13.18 -2.77 -8.41
CA ILE A 453 12.92 -4.13 -8.94
C ILE A 453 13.88 -5.15 -8.31
N ALA A 454 15.17 -4.82 -8.18
CA ALA A 454 16.16 -5.69 -7.54
C ALA A 454 15.83 -5.94 -6.05
N THR A 455 15.31 -4.93 -5.36
CA THR A 455 14.85 -5.05 -3.97
C THR A 455 13.62 -5.95 -3.87
N LEU A 456 12.62 -5.77 -4.74
CA LEU A 456 11.44 -6.64 -4.81
C LEU A 456 11.84 -8.09 -5.10
N TYR A 457 12.72 -8.31 -6.07
CA TYR A 457 13.19 -9.65 -6.40
C TYR A 457 13.90 -10.34 -5.23
N SER A 458 14.69 -9.59 -4.47
CA SER A 458 15.37 -10.12 -3.26
C SER A 458 14.41 -10.55 -2.16
N GLU A 459 13.17 -10.05 -2.17
CA GLU A 459 12.11 -10.29 -1.19
C GLU A 459 10.88 -11.02 -1.76
N LYS A 460 11.04 -11.65 -2.94
CA LYS A 460 9.95 -12.29 -3.70
C LYS A 460 9.07 -13.24 -2.87
N LYS A 461 9.65 -13.99 -1.92
CA LYS A 461 8.90 -14.89 -1.04
C LYS A 461 7.89 -14.14 -0.15
N LYS A 462 8.23 -12.92 0.31
CA LYS A 462 7.31 -12.09 1.11
C LYS A 462 6.21 -11.50 0.25
N ILE A 463 6.55 -11.07 -0.98
CA ILE A 463 5.61 -10.51 -1.95
C ILE A 463 4.58 -11.56 -2.38
N ILE A 464 5.03 -12.79 -2.68
CA ILE A 464 4.13 -13.91 -2.99
C ILE A 464 3.15 -14.19 -1.84
N LYS A 465 3.61 -14.16 -0.57
CA LYS A 465 2.72 -14.32 0.59
C LYS A 465 1.64 -13.22 0.66
N VAL A 466 1.99 -11.98 0.32
CA VAL A 466 1.02 -10.89 0.28
C VAL A 466 0.00 -11.10 -0.85
N PHE A 467 0.42 -11.56 -2.03
CA PHE A 467 -0.49 -11.89 -3.13
C PHE A 467 -1.46 -12.99 -2.77
N VAL A 468 -0.98 -14.07 -2.18
CA VAL A 468 -1.84 -15.16 -1.70
C VAL A 468 -2.85 -14.63 -0.68
N LEU A 469 -2.43 -13.77 0.25
CA LEU A 469 -3.32 -13.16 1.23
C LEU A 469 -4.39 -12.28 0.58
N ILE A 470 -4.01 -11.42 -0.37
CA ILE A 470 -4.95 -10.58 -1.13
C ILE A 470 -5.97 -11.46 -1.86
N THR A 471 -5.52 -12.54 -2.53
CA THR A 471 -6.39 -13.47 -3.25
C THR A 471 -7.41 -14.11 -2.30
N ILE A 472 -6.96 -14.62 -1.15
CA ILE A 472 -7.84 -15.26 -0.16
C ILE A 472 -8.87 -14.26 0.36
N ILE A 473 -8.46 -13.04 0.73
CA ILE A 473 -9.38 -12.00 1.23
C ILE A 473 -10.40 -11.63 0.16
N SER A 474 -9.97 -11.45 -1.09
CA SER A 474 -10.86 -11.13 -2.21
C SER A 474 -11.88 -12.24 -2.45
N MET A 475 -11.45 -13.51 -2.40
CA MET A 475 -12.35 -14.66 -2.53
C MET A 475 -13.37 -14.72 -1.40
N ILE A 476 -12.97 -14.48 -0.15
CA ILE A 476 -13.88 -14.46 1.01
C ILE A 476 -14.93 -13.37 0.83
N ILE A 477 -14.54 -12.15 0.48
CA ILE A 477 -15.48 -11.02 0.29
C ILE A 477 -16.48 -11.33 -0.82
N VAL A 478 -16.02 -11.86 -1.95
CA VAL A 478 -16.88 -12.21 -3.08
C VAL A 478 -17.81 -13.38 -2.75
N SER A 479 -17.33 -14.40 -2.01
CA SER A 479 -18.17 -15.50 -1.54
C SER A 479 -19.27 -15.02 -0.59
N LEU A 480 -18.96 -14.12 0.33
CA LEU A 480 -19.95 -13.51 1.21
C LEU A 480 -20.98 -12.68 0.42
N SER A 481 -20.54 -11.92 -0.57
CA SER A 481 -21.44 -11.20 -1.50
C SER A 481 -22.35 -12.15 -2.27
N PHE A 482 -21.84 -13.28 -2.77
CA PHE A 482 -22.64 -14.29 -3.46
C PHE A 482 -23.69 -14.92 -2.56
N ILE A 483 -23.30 -15.35 -1.34
CA ILE A 483 -24.23 -15.93 -0.37
C ILE A 483 -25.33 -14.94 0.01
N SER A 484 -25.01 -13.65 0.12
CA SER A 484 -25.99 -12.61 0.45
C SER A 484 -26.96 -12.29 -0.71
N ALA A 485 -26.63 -12.67 -1.95
CA ALA A 485 -27.44 -12.43 -3.13
C ALA A 485 -28.42 -13.58 -3.47
N ILE A 486 -28.18 -14.79 -2.93
CA ILE A 486 -29.07 -15.94 -3.02
C ILE A 486 -30.19 -15.81 -1.99
#